data_3303adc08bdbfa0503ee3d995eddd417
#
_entry.id   3303adc08bdbfa0503ee3d995eddd417
#
_cell.length_a   1.000
_cell.length_b   1.000
_cell.length_c   1.000
_cell.angle_alpha   90.00
_cell.angle_beta   90.00
_cell.angle_gamma   90.00
#
_symmetry.space_group_name_H-M   'P 1'
#
loop_
_entity.id
_entity.type
_entity.pdbx_description
1 polymer ?
#
loop_
_entity_poly.entity_id
_entity_poly.type
_entity_poly.pdbx_seq_one_letter_code
_entity_poly.pdbx_strand_id
1 'polypeptide(L)'
;MSTQEESGSVDLDQAFTEIVEQYSDLAYSVAFRMLRNAEDAEDAVQEAYISAFKALPNFKGQSKLSTWLYRIVVNACLMKIRKDKSRAKYISEKDYDDAIVYDWKNDPEEAAVNSELRSTLEGGLDHLSPDLRAAVVLRDIQGLSTEESAEALNISIASLKSRLHRARILLRKHLEEYSSLSLLPTQEAQAEPNPGGRPGPR
;
A
#
# COMPACT_ATOMS: atom_id res chain seq x y z
N MET A 1 -36.68 -30.81 -7.66
CA MET A 1 -35.45 -30.32 -8.34
C MET A 1 -34.75 -29.19 -7.57
N SER A 2 -35.11 -28.88 -6.32
CA SER A 2 -34.60 -27.73 -5.55
C SER A 2 -33.43 -27.99 -4.62
N THR A 3 -33.05 -29.25 -4.36
CA THR A 3 -32.09 -29.64 -3.30
C THR A 3 -30.61 -29.60 -3.76
N GLN A 4 -30.34 -29.57 -5.06
CA GLN A 4 -28.95 -29.50 -5.57
C GLN A 4 -28.42 -28.05 -5.70
N GLU A 5 -29.30 -27.09 -5.89
CA GLU A 5 -28.93 -25.66 -5.97
C GLU A 5 -28.58 -25.08 -4.60
N GLU A 6 -29.27 -25.51 -3.52
CA GLU A 6 -29.00 -25.08 -2.15
C GLU A 6 -27.67 -25.63 -1.62
N SER A 7 -27.29 -26.86 -1.94
CA SER A 7 -26.02 -27.46 -1.52
C SER A 7 -24.80 -26.78 -2.17
N GLY A 8 -24.90 -26.42 -3.45
CA GLY A 8 -23.81 -25.72 -4.15
C GLY A 8 -23.62 -24.28 -3.71
N SER A 9 -24.69 -23.60 -3.28
CA SER A 9 -24.62 -22.23 -2.73
C SER A 9 -23.95 -22.20 -1.36
N VAL A 10 -24.30 -23.13 -0.48
CA VAL A 10 -23.72 -23.24 0.88
C VAL A 10 -22.22 -23.53 0.81
N ASP A 11 -21.78 -24.38 -0.11
CA ASP A 11 -20.37 -24.72 -0.30
C ASP A 11 -19.58 -23.51 -0.85
N LEU A 12 -20.14 -22.72 -1.75
CA LEU A 12 -19.52 -21.51 -2.28
C LEU A 12 -19.40 -20.41 -1.22
N ASP A 13 -20.42 -20.19 -0.42
CA ASP A 13 -20.44 -19.18 0.64
C ASP A 13 -19.40 -19.52 1.72
N GLN A 14 -19.30 -20.79 2.10
CA GLN A 14 -18.31 -21.25 3.06
C GLN A 14 -16.88 -21.10 2.52
N ALA A 15 -16.63 -21.54 1.29
CA ALA A 15 -15.31 -21.39 0.63
C ALA A 15 -14.91 -19.91 0.51
N PHE A 16 -15.87 -19.03 0.21
CA PHE A 16 -15.60 -17.60 0.15
C PHE A 16 -15.31 -16.98 1.52
N THR A 17 -16.02 -17.42 2.56
CA THR A 17 -15.75 -16.98 3.95
C THR A 17 -14.34 -17.32 4.38
N GLU A 18 -13.86 -18.54 4.09
CA GLU A 18 -12.48 -18.96 4.35
C GLU A 18 -11.45 -18.07 3.60
N ILE A 19 -11.75 -17.69 2.35
CA ILE A 19 -10.90 -16.77 1.58
C ILE A 19 -10.84 -15.40 2.26
N VAL A 20 -11.97 -14.87 2.70
CA VAL A 20 -12.01 -13.56 3.38
C VAL A 20 -11.23 -13.62 4.69
N GLU A 21 -11.44 -14.64 5.52
CA GLU A 21 -10.74 -14.80 6.78
C GLU A 21 -9.22 -14.94 6.59
N GLN A 22 -8.79 -15.70 5.59
CA GLN A 22 -7.36 -15.94 5.34
C GLN A 22 -6.63 -14.76 4.72
N TYR A 23 -7.32 -13.96 3.89
CA TYR A 23 -6.66 -12.95 3.04
C TYR A 23 -7.09 -11.51 3.33
N SER A 24 -7.92 -11.24 4.35
CA SER A 24 -8.39 -9.88 4.66
C SER A 24 -7.27 -8.90 4.94
N ASP A 25 -6.36 -9.26 5.82
CA ASP A 25 -5.22 -8.43 6.20
C ASP A 25 -4.31 -8.12 5.00
N LEU A 26 -4.12 -9.11 4.17
CA LEU A 26 -3.30 -9.04 2.98
C LEU A 26 -3.96 -8.14 1.91
N ALA A 27 -5.25 -8.30 1.68
CA ALA A 27 -6.01 -7.48 0.74
C ALA A 27 -6.00 -6.00 1.17
N TYR A 28 -6.26 -5.74 2.47
CA TYR A 28 -6.21 -4.39 3.02
C TYR A 28 -4.80 -3.78 2.94
N SER A 29 -3.76 -4.54 3.30
CA SER A 29 -2.37 -4.10 3.21
C SER A 29 -1.97 -3.66 1.79
N VAL A 30 -2.40 -4.40 0.77
CA VAL A 30 -2.18 -4.02 -0.64
C VAL A 30 -2.98 -2.76 -1.00
N ALA A 31 -4.27 -2.73 -0.67
CA ALA A 31 -5.13 -1.60 -1.00
C ALA A 31 -4.66 -0.30 -0.35
N PHE A 32 -4.29 -0.35 0.94
CA PHE A 32 -3.76 0.80 1.66
C PHE A 32 -2.46 1.33 1.04
N ARG A 33 -1.51 0.45 0.67
CA ARG A 33 -0.28 0.87 -0.01
C ARG A 33 -0.51 1.42 -1.41
N MET A 34 -1.57 0.96 -2.07
CA MET A 34 -1.96 1.47 -3.39
C MET A 34 -2.63 2.84 -3.33
N LEU A 35 -3.51 3.08 -2.35
CA LEU A 35 -4.42 4.22 -2.28
C LEU A 35 -3.97 5.28 -1.27
N ARG A 36 -3.21 4.90 -0.23
CA ARG A 36 -2.68 5.78 0.84
C ARG A 36 -3.77 6.51 1.64
N ASN A 37 -4.97 6.01 1.59
CA ASN A 37 -6.11 6.48 2.36
C ASN A 37 -6.87 5.26 2.90
N ALA A 38 -7.21 5.27 4.19
CA ALA A 38 -7.82 4.13 4.87
C ALA A 38 -9.24 3.85 4.36
N GLU A 39 -10.07 4.88 4.23
CA GLU A 39 -11.45 4.78 3.74
C GLU A 39 -11.48 4.27 2.30
N ASP A 40 -10.63 4.83 1.45
CA ASP A 40 -10.49 4.37 0.07
C ASP A 40 -9.99 2.93 -0.04
N ALA A 41 -9.10 2.51 0.87
CA ALA A 41 -8.60 1.15 0.90
C ALA A 41 -9.70 0.16 1.32
N GLU A 42 -10.50 0.49 2.34
CA GLU A 42 -11.66 -0.31 2.77
C GLU A 42 -12.68 -0.47 1.65
N ASP A 43 -13.05 0.64 0.99
CA ASP A 43 -13.95 0.62 -0.16
C ASP A 43 -13.43 -0.27 -1.29
N ALA A 44 -12.13 -0.14 -1.63
CA ALA A 44 -11.52 -0.94 -2.69
C ALA A 44 -11.46 -2.42 -2.34
N VAL A 45 -11.24 -2.78 -1.07
CA VAL A 45 -11.26 -4.16 -0.59
C VAL A 45 -12.68 -4.73 -0.65
N GLN A 46 -13.69 -3.98 -0.25
CA GLN A 46 -15.10 -4.41 -0.36
C GLN A 46 -15.47 -4.68 -1.82
N GLU A 47 -15.15 -3.75 -2.73
CA GLU A 47 -15.40 -3.92 -4.17
C GLU A 47 -14.64 -5.12 -4.76
N ALA A 48 -13.40 -5.33 -4.30
CA ALA A 48 -12.59 -6.48 -4.68
C ALA A 48 -13.24 -7.79 -4.22
N TYR A 49 -13.75 -7.88 -2.99
CA TYR A 49 -14.42 -9.07 -2.49
C TYR A 49 -15.75 -9.35 -3.21
N ILE A 50 -16.54 -8.31 -3.52
CA ILE A 50 -17.74 -8.47 -4.34
C ILE A 50 -17.37 -9.05 -5.72
N SER A 51 -16.31 -8.55 -6.33
CA SER A 51 -15.81 -9.03 -7.62
C SER A 51 -15.26 -10.45 -7.52
N ALA A 52 -14.54 -10.77 -6.44
CA ALA A 52 -14.00 -12.10 -6.18
C ALA A 52 -15.12 -13.13 -5.99
N PHE A 53 -16.14 -12.81 -5.20
CA PHE A 53 -17.30 -13.68 -5.00
C PHE A 53 -17.99 -14.05 -6.33
N LYS A 54 -18.24 -13.05 -7.16
CA LYS A 54 -18.84 -13.26 -8.49
C LYS A 54 -17.95 -14.09 -9.44
N ALA A 55 -16.63 -13.99 -9.31
CA ALA A 55 -15.67 -14.64 -10.18
C ALA A 55 -15.22 -16.03 -9.69
N LEU A 56 -15.42 -16.34 -8.40
CA LEU A 56 -14.97 -17.58 -7.75
C LEU A 56 -15.50 -18.85 -8.44
N PRO A 57 -16.76 -18.93 -8.88
CA PRO A 57 -17.26 -20.12 -9.58
C PRO A 57 -16.52 -20.43 -10.89
N ASN A 58 -15.86 -19.42 -11.48
CA ASN A 58 -15.10 -19.54 -12.72
C ASN A 58 -13.59 -19.68 -12.49
N PHE A 59 -13.15 -19.68 -11.24
CA PHE A 59 -11.73 -19.85 -10.91
C PHE A 59 -11.28 -21.28 -11.17
N LYS A 60 -10.43 -21.47 -12.18
CA LYS A 60 -9.96 -22.79 -12.65
C LYS A 60 -8.68 -23.29 -11.99
N GLY A 61 -8.17 -22.61 -10.96
CA GLY A 61 -6.92 -22.98 -10.30
C GLY A 61 -5.66 -22.84 -11.17
N GLN A 62 -5.70 -22.02 -12.22
CA GLN A 62 -4.56 -21.80 -13.12
C GLN A 62 -3.43 -21.00 -12.46
N SER A 63 -3.72 -20.28 -11.40
CA SER A 63 -2.77 -19.59 -10.54
C SER A 63 -3.04 -19.91 -9.08
N LYS A 64 -2.15 -19.48 -8.18
CA LYS A 64 -2.43 -19.52 -6.73
C LYS A 64 -3.62 -18.61 -6.43
N LEU A 65 -4.47 -19.03 -5.50
CA LEU A 65 -5.63 -18.25 -5.07
C LEU A 65 -5.23 -16.84 -4.60
N SER A 66 -4.10 -16.72 -3.86
CA SER A 66 -3.54 -15.44 -3.46
C SER A 66 -3.18 -14.54 -4.64
N THR A 67 -2.52 -15.07 -5.68
CA THR A 67 -2.16 -14.32 -6.89
C THR A 67 -3.41 -13.82 -7.62
N TRP A 68 -4.43 -14.67 -7.72
CA TRP A 68 -5.71 -14.32 -8.31
C TRP A 68 -6.42 -13.21 -7.51
N LEU A 69 -6.42 -13.30 -6.18
CA LEU A 69 -7.01 -12.26 -5.32
C LEU A 69 -6.24 -10.95 -5.40
N TYR A 70 -4.89 -10.97 -5.40
CA TYR A 70 -4.08 -9.78 -5.60
C TYR A 70 -4.43 -9.04 -6.89
N ARG A 71 -4.64 -9.79 -7.98
CA ARG A 71 -5.06 -9.22 -9.26
C ARG A 71 -6.39 -8.46 -9.13
N ILE A 72 -7.36 -9.01 -8.40
CA ILE A 72 -8.67 -8.37 -8.19
C ILE A 72 -8.51 -7.10 -7.35
N VAL A 73 -7.79 -7.17 -6.22
CA VAL A 73 -7.56 -6.03 -5.32
C VAL A 73 -6.82 -4.90 -6.03
N VAL A 74 -5.72 -5.20 -6.73
CA VAL A 74 -4.96 -4.17 -7.46
C VAL A 74 -5.80 -3.53 -8.56
N ASN A 75 -6.62 -4.32 -9.27
CA ASN A 75 -7.52 -3.78 -10.30
C ASN A 75 -8.56 -2.83 -9.68
N ALA A 76 -9.17 -3.17 -8.55
CA ALA A 76 -10.09 -2.29 -7.83
C ALA A 76 -9.41 -0.96 -7.44
N CYS A 77 -8.20 -1.02 -6.88
CA CYS A 77 -7.42 0.17 -6.55
C CYS A 77 -7.10 1.03 -7.78
N LEU A 78 -6.64 0.41 -8.88
CA LEU A 78 -6.33 1.15 -10.11
C LEU A 78 -7.57 1.79 -10.73
N MET A 79 -8.72 1.13 -10.66
CA MET A 79 -10.00 1.70 -11.11
C MET A 79 -10.42 2.90 -10.27
N LYS A 80 -10.29 2.81 -8.93
CA LYS A 80 -10.55 3.92 -8.01
C LYS A 80 -9.65 5.11 -8.32
N ILE A 81 -8.34 4.93 -8.44
CA ILE A 81 -7.38 5.98 -8.80
C ILE A 81 -7.74 6.67 -10.13
N ARG A 82 -8.16 5.89 -11.15
CA ARG A 82 -8.58 6.46 -12.44
C ARG A 82 -9.85 7.29 -12.31
N LYS A 83 -10.82 6.80 -11.53
CA LYS A 83 -12.09 7.49 -11.27
C LYS A 83 -11.86 8.83 -10.57
N ASP A 84 -10.98 8.84 -9.55
CA ASP A 84 -10.68 10.04 -8.78
C ASP A 84 -9.90 11.06 -9.61
N LYS A 85 -8.93 10.63 -10.42
CA LYS A 85 -8.26 11.51 -11.40
C LYS A 85 -9.22 12.11 -12.40
N SER A 86 -10.22 11.36 -12.86
CA SER A 86 -11.25 11.88 -13.75
C SER A 86 -12.13 12.92 -13.03
N ARG A 87 -12.48 12.68 -11.76
CA ARG A 87 -13.24 13.65 -10.95
C ARG A 87 -12.43 14.90 -10.64
N ALA A 88 -11.16 14.76 -10.24
CA ALA A 88 -10.27 15.89 -9.94
C ALA A 88 -10.04 16.80 -11.16
N LYS A 89 -10.14 16.26 -12.37
CA LYS A 89 -10.09 17.06 -13.61
C LYS A 89 -11.32 17.96 -13.81
N TYR A 90 -12.44 17.62 -13.15
CA TYR A 90 -13.66 18.41 -13.15
C TYR A 90 -13.84 19.31 -11.90
N ILE A 91 -13.04 19.06 -10.84
CA ILE A 91 -13.09 19.79 -9.58
C ILE A 91 -11.64 20.16 -9.24
N SER A 92 -11.24 21.39 -9.60
CA SER A 92 -9.95 21.94 -9.18
C SER A 92 -9.94 22.15 -7.67
N GLU A 93 -8.85 21.72 -7.05
CA GLU A 93 -8.43 21.96 -5.66
C GLU A 93 -9.27 21.31 -4.55
N LYS A 94 -8.72 20.25 -3.97
CA LYS A 94 -8.81 20.00 -2.53
C LYS A 94 -7.60 19.24 -2.02
N ASP A 95 -7.11 19.75 -0.88
CA ASP A 95 -5.96 19.35 -0.11
C ASP A 95 -5.88 17.85 0.17
N TYR A 96 -4.65 17.33 0.07
CA TYR A 96 -4.30 15.99 0.59
C TYR A 96 -4.13 16.13 2.11
N ASP A 97 -5.04 15.53 2.83
CA ASP A 97 -4.99 15.42 4.30
C ASP A 97 -4.07 14.25 4.70
N ASP A 98 -3.26 14.47 5.72
CA ASP A 98 -2.26 13.53 6.21
C ASP A 98 -2.90 12.23 6.72
N ALA A 99 -2.67 11.13 6.01
CA ALA A 99 -3.14 9.82 6.40
C ALA A 99 -2.32 9.26 7.58
N ILE A 100 -2.99 9.06 8.71
CA ILE A 100 -2.45 8.41 9.90
C ILE A 100 -2.02 6.98 9.55
N VAL A 101 -0.75 6.67 9.78
CA VAL A 101 -0.17 5.33 9.59
C VAL A 101 -0.74 4.38 10.64
N TYR A 102 -1.51 3.38 10.23
CA TYR A 102 -1.91 2.27 11.10
C TYR A 102 -0.73 1.33 11.32
N ASP A 103 -0.31 1.23 12.58
CA ASP A 103 0.82 0.41 13.03
C ASP A 103 0.41 -1.07 13.12
N TRP A 104 1.05 -1.92 12.32
CA TRP A 104 0.93 -3.38 12.42
C TRP A 104 2.13 -3.94 13.17
N LYS A 105 1.89 -4.41 14.38
CA LYS A 105 2.69 -5.31 15.23
C LYS A 105 4.18 -5.40 14.88
N ASN A 106 4.99 -4.68 15.62
CA ASN A 106 6.40 -4.95 15.78
C ASN A 106 6.81 -4.83 17.25
N ASP A 107 7.73 -5.69 17.65
CA ASP A 107 8.42 -5.75 18.93
C ASP A 107 9.05 -4.38 19.31
N PRO A 108 8.92 -3.88 20.55
CA PRO A 108 9.20 -2.49 20.92
C PRO A 108 10.67 -2.05 20.78
N GLU A 109 11.64 -2.94 20.76
CA GLU A 109 13.06 -2.57 20.76
C GLU A 109 13.71 -2.43 19.36
N GLU A 110 13.23 -3.16 18.35
CA GLU A 110 13.62 -2.92 16.94
C GLU A 110 12.78 -1.82 16.26
N ALA A 111 11.71 -1.38 16.91
CA ALA A 111 10.67 -0.57 16.32
C ALA A 111 11.10 0.88 15.98
N ALA A 112 12.00 1.49 16.73
CA ALA A 112 12.29 2.93 16.57
C ALA A 112 13.10 3.26 15.31
N VAL A 113 14.18 2.53 15.02
CA VAL A 113 15.02 2.75 13.81
C VAL A 113 14.34 2.21 12.57
N ASN A 114 13.61 1.10 12.71
CA ASN A 114 12.85 0.51 11.62
C ASN A 114 11.57 1.29 11.28
N SER A 115 10.95 2.00 12.24
CA SER A 115 9.71 2.76 12.00
C SER A 115 9.95 3.99 11.13
N GLU A 116 11.04 4.72 11.36
CA GLU A 116 11.39 5.90 10.58
C GLU A 116 11.76 5.54 9.14
N LEU A 117 12.61 4.53 8.95
CA LEU A 117 12.94 4.02 7.61
C LEU A 117 11.72 3.47 6.90
N ARG A 118 10.85 2.76 7.62
CA ARG A 118 9.60 2.23 7.08
C ARG A 118 8.65 3.33 6.65
N SER A 119 8.47 4.35 7.51
CA SER A 119 7.67 5.55 7.19
C SER A 119 8.21 6.26 5.96
N THR A 120 9.53 6.42 5.87
CA THR A 120 10.19 7.04 4.71
C THR A 120 10.00 6.22 3.43
N LEU A 121 10.13 4.89 3.51
CA LEU A 121 9.88 4.00 2.37
C LEU A 121 8.41 4.04 1.94
N GLU A 122 7.49 4.04 2.88
CA GLU A 122 6.06 4.17 2.59
C GLU A 122 5.72 5.53 1.99
N GLY A 123 6.30 6.63 2.50
CA GLY A 123 6.20 7.95 1.88
C GLY A 123 6.77 7.97 0.45
N GLY A 124 7.83 7.21 0.19
CA GLY A 124 8.38 7.03 -1.16
C GLY A 124 7.39 6.44 -2.16
N LEU A 125 6.43 5.63 -1.70
CA LEU A 125 5.39 5.08 -2.59
C LEU A 125 4.50 6.18 -3.18
N ASP A 126 4.31 7.31 -2.50
CA ASP A 126 3.47 8.41 -2.97
C ASP A 126 4.06 9.11 -4.20
N HIS A 127 5.38 9.07 -4.35
CA HIS A 127 6.08 9.59 -5.51
C HIS A 127 6.04 8.67 -6.74
N LEU A 128 5.51 7.44 -6.60
CA LEU A 128 5.39 6.51 -7.70
C LEU A 128 4.06 6.67 -8.43
N SER A 129 4.10 6.58 -9.75
CA SER A 129 2.85 6.41 -10.52
C SER A 129 2.13 5.11 -10.08
N PRO A 130 0.80 5.03 -10.21
CA PRO A 130 0.04 3.86 -9.77
C PRO A 130 0.56 2.53 -10.33
N ASP A 131 1.02 2.52 -11.58
CA ASP A 131 1.58 1.32 -12.22
C ASP A 131 2.95 0.90 -11.66
N LEU A 132 3.80 1.86 -11.31
CA LEU A 132 5.09 1.60 -10.67
C LEU A 132 4.88 1.15 -9.22
N ARG A 133 3.96 1.80 -8.52
CA ARG A 133 3.57 1.46 -7.15
C ARG A 133 3.04 0.02 -7.07
N ALA A 134 2.13 -0.37 -7.95
CA ALA A 134 1.59 -1.72 -8.01
C ALA A 134 2.69 -2.79 -8.20
N ALA A 135 3.67 -2.52 -9.07
CA ALA A 135 4.79 -3.44 -9.29
C ALA A 135 5.63 -3.64 -8.02
N VAL A 136 5.97 -2.56 -7.30
CA VAL A 136 6.73 -2.61 -6.04
C VAL A 136 5.93 -3.28 -4.94
N VAL A 137 4.66 -2.91 -4.78
CA VAL A 137 3.80 -3.48 -3.73
C VAL A 137 3.71 -4.99 -3.88
N LEU A 138 3.45 -5.51 -5.07
CA LEU A 138 3.32 -6.95 -5.27
C LEU A 138 4.66 -7.69 -5.19
N ARG A 139 5.71 -7.17 -5.85
CA ARG A 139 6.99 -7.90 -5.97
C ARG A 139 7.89 -7.71 -4.76
N ASP A 140 8.07 -6.48 -4.29
CA ASP A 140 9.08 -6.15 -3.29
C ASP A 140 8.50 -6.14 -1.86
N ILE A 141 7.21 -5.80 -1.69
CA ILE A 141 6.57 -5.76 -0.36
C ILE A 141 5.83 -7.06 -0.06
N GLN A 142 5.00 -7.56 -0.98
CA GLN A 142 4.25 -8.79 -0.76
C GLN A 142 5.04 -10.07 -1.10
N GLY A 143 6.21 -9.93 -1.70
CA GLY A 143 7.13 -11.05 -1.96
C GLY A 143 6.69 -12.02 -3.06
N LEU A 144 5.76 -11.63 -3.96
CA LEU A 144 5.40 -12.47 -5.10
C LEU A 144 6.61 -12.70 -6.01
N SER A 145 6.64 -13.83 -6.72
CA SER A 145 7.63 -14.05 -7.77
C SER A 145 7.45 -13.03 -8.92
N THR A 146 8.43 -12.92 -9.78
CA THR A 146 8.34 -12.06 -10.96
C THR A 146 7.20 -12.50 -11.88
N GLU A 147 7.01 -13.80 -12.02
CA GLU A 147 5.96 -14.42 -12.82
C GLU A 147 4.59 -14.13 -12.23
N GLU A 148 4.40 -14.38 -10.93
CA GLU A 148 3.15 -14.12 -10.21
C GLU A 148 2.78 -12.64 -10.23
N SER A 149 3.76 -11.74 -10.06
CA SER A 149 3.52 -10.28 -10.11
C SER A 149 3.13 -9.82 -11.51
N ALA A 150 3.76 -10.37 -12.54
CA ALA A 150 3.44 -10.05 -13.94
C ALA A 150 2.02 -10.55 -14.30
N GLU A 151 1.67 -11.77 -13.85
CA GLU A 151 0.34 -12.35 -13.99
C GLU A 151 -0.72 -11.51 -13.29
N ALA A 152 -0.50 -11.17 -12.01
CA ALA A 152 -1.43 -10.35 -11.23
C ALA A 152 -1.68 -8.97 -11.86
N LEU A 153 -0.66 -8.36 -12.46
CA LEU A 153 -0.76 -7.07 -13.16
C LEU A 153 -1.22 -7.20 -14.62
N ASN A 154 -1.37 -8.42 -15.14
CA ASN A 154 -1.70 -8.70 -16.53
C ASN A 154 -0.75 -8.00 -17.53
N ILE A 155 0.56 -8.11 -17.26
CA ILE A 155 1.63 -7.54 -18.12
C ILE A 155 2.71 -8.58 -18.39
N SER A 156 3.57 -8.31 -19.37
CA SER A 156 4.74 -9.16 -19.62
C SER A 156 5.79 -9.05 -18.51
N ILE A 157 6.58 -10.10 -18.30
CA ILE A 157 7.72 -10.10 -17.37
C ILE A 157 8.71 -8.98 -17.71
N ALA A 158 8.96 -8.70 -18.98
CA ALA A 158 9.82 -7.61 -19.42
C ALA A 158 9.26 -6.24 -18.99
N SER A 159 7.95 -6.03 -19.12
CA SER A 159 7.27 -4.82 -18.66
C SER A 159 7.37 -4.67 -17.15
N LEU A 160 7.15 -5.75 -16.38
CA LEU A 160 7.31 -5.73 -14.93
C LEU A 160 8.72 -5.35 -14.50
N LYS A 161 9.75 -5.99 -15.08
CA LYS A 161 11.16 -5.67 -14.80
C LYS A 161 11.48 -4.20 -15.08
N SER A 162 10.96 -3.64 -16.17
CA SER A 162 11.12 -2.22 -16.51
C SER A 162 10.43 -1.30 -15.50
N ARG A 163 9.20 -1.66 -15.05
CA ARG A 163 8.50 -0.90 -14.01
C ARG A 163 9.25 -0.93 -12.68
N LEU A 164 9.69 -2.10 -12.22
CA LEU A 164 10.47 -2.25 -11.00
C LEU A 164 11.79 -1.47 -11.03
N HIS A 165 12.51 -1.52 -12.15
CA HIS A 165 13.75 -0.75 -12.31
C HIS A 165 13.51 0.75 -12.13
N ARG A 166 12.52 1.31 -12.82
CA ARG A 166 12.15 2.74 -12.70
C ARG A 166 11.68 3.10 -11.30
N ALA A 167 10.84 2.27 -10.70
CA ALA A 167 10.34 2.50 -9.35
C ALA A 167 11.45 2.54 -8.32
N ARG A 168 12.39 1.59 -8.37
CA ARG A 168 13.53 1.52 -7.45
C ARG A 168 14.49 2.70 -7.59
N ILE A 169 14.66 3.25 -8.80
CA ILE A 169 15.43 4.49 -8.99
C ILE A 169 14.75 5.67 -8.29
N LEU A 170 13.43 5.82 -8.43
CA LEU A 170 12.68 6.88 -7.78
C LEU A 170 12.69 6.76 -6.26
N LEU A 171 12.49 5.54 -5.74
CA LEU A 171 12.56 5.28 -4.30
C LEU A 171 13.95 5.56 -3.73
N ARG A 172 15.03 5.16 -4.43
CA ARG A 172 16.40 5.47 -4.01
C ARG A 172 16.61 6.97 -3.91
N LYS A 173 16.20 7.74 -4.93
CA LYS A 173 16.30 9.20 -4.92
C LYS A 173 15.58 9.80 -3.72
N HIS A 174 14.36 9.34 -3.43
CA HIS A 174 13.59 9.79 -2.27
C HIS A 174 14.34 9.50 -0.94
N LEU A 175 14.94 8.32 -0.79
CA LEU A 175 15.72 7.95 0.39
C LEU A 175 17.00 8.77 0.54
N GLU A 176 17.70 9.09 -0.56
CA GLU A 176 18.90 9.94 -0.56
C GLU A 176 18.56 11.38 -0.14
N GLU A 177 17.45 11.92 -0.63
CA GLU A 177 16.93 13.24 -0.23
C GLU A 177 16.59 13.28 1.26
N TYR A 178 15.89 12.25 1.78
CA TYR A 178 15.57 12.12 3.19
C TYR A 178 16.81 12.01 4.06
N SER A 179 17.76 11.16 3.71
CA SER A 179 19.02 10.97 4.44
C SER A 179 19.84 12.27 4.51
N SER A 180 19.86 13.05 3.44
CA SER A 180 20.57 14.34 3.42
C SER A 180 19.88 15.39 4.30
N LEU A 181 18.57 15.40 4.42
CA LEU A 181 17.80 16.27 5.30
C LEU A 181 17.94 15.87 6.78
N SER A 182 17.96 14.58 7.09
CA SER A 182 18.09 14.05 8.46
C SER A 182 19.51 14.24 9.03
N LEU A 183 20.52 14.45 8.19
CA LEU A 183 21.90 14.71 8.60
C LEU A 183 22.19 16.20 8.81
N LEU A 184 21.24 17.12 8.53
CA LEU A 184 21.40 18.52 8.88
C LEU A 184 21.18 18.70 10.39
N PRO A 185 22.16 19.24 11.15
CA PRO A 185 22.00 19.47 12.59
C PRO A 185 20.87 20.46 12.79
N THR A 186 19.89 20.06 13.61
CA THR A 186 18.80 20.93 14.07
C THR A 186 19.42 22.12 14.78
N GLN A 187 19.37 23.32 14.19
CA GLN A 187 19.90 24.56 14.76
C GLN A 187 19.05 25.13 15.92
N GLU A 188 18.41 24.29 16.72
CA GLU A 188 17.57 24.73 17.84
C GLU A 188 18.08 24.31 19.23
N ALA A 189 19.38 24.28 19.46
CA ALA A 189 19.91 24.02 20.79
C ALA A 189 21.12 24.87 21.15
N GLN A 190 21.16 26.17 20.80
CA GLN A 190 22.15 27.11 21.36
C GLN A 190 21.51 28.49 21.57
N ALA A 191 20.49 28.55 22.43
CA ALA A 191 20.19 29.76 23.18
C ALA A 191 20.53 29.44 24.64
N GLU A 192 21.82 29.49 24.98
CA GLU A 192 22.20 29.52 26.36
C GLU A 192 21.68 30.83 27.01
N PRO A 193 20.99 30.78 28.17
CA PRO A 193 20.65 31.97 28.92
C PRO A 193 21.93 32.48 29.53
N ASN A 194 22.31 33.69 29.16
CA ASN A 194 23.40 34.46 29.74
C ASN A 194 23.27 34.59 31.29
N PRO A 195 24.10 33.94 32.13
CA PRO A 195 24.08 34.14 33.58
C PRO A 195 25.13 35.19 33.95
N GLY A 196 24.80 36.47 33.88
CA GLY A 196 25.81 37.49 34.22
C GLY A 196 25.29 38.88 34.51
N GLY A 197 24.37 39.02 35.44
CA GLY A 197 24.10 40.28 36.13
C GLY A 197 24.64 40.24 37.53
N ARG A 198 25.92 40.56 37.78
CA ARG A 198 26.43 40.83 39.15
C ARG A 198 25.88 42.16 39.62
N PRO A 199 25.35 42.29 40.85
CA PRO A 199 25.10 43.57 41.48
C PRO A 199 26.42 44.14 42.01
N GLY A 200 26.80 45.33 41.54
CA GLY A 200 27.88 46.11 42.11
C GLY A 200 27.49 46.70 43.47
N PRO A 201 28.46 46.94 44.38
CA PRO A 201 28.20 47.32 45.70
C PRO A 201 28.03 48.84 45.86
N ARG A 202 27.18 49.20 46.85
CA ARG A 202 26.92 50.50 47.58
C ARG A 202 25.84 51.37 47.01
#